data_3e9dfab53696db79dcedc76a718d47a0
#
_entry.id   3e9dfab53696db79dcedc76a718d47a0
#
_cell.length_a   1.000
_cell.length_b   1.000
_cell.length_c   1.000
_cell.angle_alpha   90.00
_cell.angle_beta   90.00
_cell.angle_gamma   90.00
#
_symmetry.space_group_name_H-M   'P 1'
#
loop_
_entity.id
_entity.type
_entity.pdbx_description
1 polymer ?
#
loop_
_entity_poly.entity_id
_entity_poly.type
_entity_poly.pdbx_seq_one_letter_code
_entity_poly.pdbx_strand_id
1 'polypeptide(L)'
;MQYENKKVLVVGMARSGVAAAQLLCKAGAHVIVNDNKTREELGDALAPLEALPVEWKLGMPAAESLSGAQVLVISPGIPDTAPFVRQAKAAGIPVLG
;
A
#
# COMPACT_ATOMS: atom_id res chain seq x y z
N MET A 1 15.98 -4.72 9.91
CA MET A 1 14.64 -4.13 9.99
C MET A 1 13.60 -5.22 9.74
N GLN A 2 12.49 -5.15 10.46
CA GLN A 2 11.50 -6.21 10.36
C GLN A 2 10.77 -6.27 9.02
N TYR A 3 10.81 -5.20 8.22
CA TYR A 3 10.14 -5.17 6.91
C TYR A 3 11.10 -5.33 5.73
N GLU A 4 12.37 -5.46 5.99
CA GLU A 4 13.37 -5.61 4.93
C GLU A 4 13.06 -6.84 4.08
N ASN A 5 13.05 -6.65 2.76
CA ASN A 5 12.75 -7.68 1.76
C ASN A 5 11.33 -8.25 1.81
N LYS A 6 10.45 -7.69 2.64
CA LYS A 6 9.05 -8.12 2.66
C LYS A 6 8.24 -7.34 1.64
N LYS A 7 7.25 -8.02 1.07
CA LYS A 7 6.30 -7.36 0.16
C LYS A 7 5.22 -6.69 1.00
N VAL A 8 5.19 -5.37 0.96
CA VAL A 8 4.25 -4.56 1.73
C VAL A 8 3.31 -3.84 0.77
N LEU A 9 2.03 -4.11 0.90
CA LEU A 9 0.99 -3.43 0.13
C LEU A 9 0.51 -2.23 0.93
N VAL A 10 0.64 -1.03 0.36
CA VAL A 10 0.13 0.20 0.96
C VAL A 10 -1.09 0.64 0.17
N VAL A 11 -2.25 0.67 0.82
CA VAL A 11 -3.52 1.03 0.19
C VAL A 11 -3.93 2.43 0.56
N GLY A 12 -4.20 3.24 -0.47
CA GLY A 12 -4.60 4.64 -0.31
C GLY A 12 -3.40 5.57 -0.41
N MET A 13 -3.38 6.37 -1.47
CA MET A 13 -2.27 7.29 -1.77
C MET A 13 -2.60 8.73 -1.36
N ALA A 14 -3.30 8.90 -0.23
CA ALA A 14 -3.38 10.17 0.45
C ALA A 14 -2.05 10.39 1.19
N ARG A 15 -1.93 11.51 1.90
CA ARG A 15 -0.67 11.90 2.55
C ARG A 15 -0.04 10.82 3.41
N SER A 16 -0.84 10.17 4.26
CA SER A 16 -0.31 9.15 5.18
C SER A 16 0.17 7.93 4.43
N GLY A 17 -0.54 7.53 3.36
CA GLY A 17 -0.13 6.39 2.55
C GLY A 17 1.16 6.65 1.80
N VAL A 18 1.31 7.83 1.22
CA VAL A 18 2.54 8.23 0.54
C VAL A 18 3.71 8.25 1.53
N ALA A 19 3.51 8.83 2.72
CA ALA A 19 4.56 8.87 3.74
C ALA A 19 4.96 7.48 4.21
N ALA A 20 3.99 6.59 4.41
CA ALA A 20 4.25 5.21 4.81
C ALA A 20 5.06 4.49 3.73
N ALA A 21 4.69 4.67 2.46
CA ALA A 21 5.42 4.06 1.34
C ALA A 21 6.88 4.51 1.30
N GLN A 22 7.12 5.82 1.53
CA GLN A 22 8.48 6.34 1.58
C GLN A 22 9.30 5.71 2.70
N LEU A 23 8.73 5.62 3.89
CA LEU A 23 9.42 5.03 5.04
C LEU A 23 9.74 3.56 4.82
N LEU A 24 8.78 2.82 4.25
CA LEU A 24 8.97 1.39 3.98
C LEU A 24 10.03 1.14 2.90
N CYS A 25 10.09 1.99 1.88
CA CYS A 25 11.17 1.90 0.89
C CYS A 25 12.53 2.11 1.55
N LYS A 26 12.65 3.09 2.44
CA LYS A 26 13.89 3.33 3.17
C LYS A 26 14.26 2.17 4.07
N ALA A 27 13.27 1.44 4.56
CA ALA A 27 13.48 0.26 5.41
C ALA A 27 13.82 -1.00 4.59
N GLY A 28 13.90 -0.89 3.28
CA GLY A 28 14.28 -2.02 2.43
C GLY A 28 13.14 -2.93 2.01
N ALA A 29 11.89 -2.52 2.25
CA ALA A 29 10.73 -3.33 1.84
C ALA A 29 10.49 -3.23 0.34
N HIS A 30 9.86 -4.27 -0.22
CA HIS A 30 9.30 -4.23 -1.56
C HIS A 30 7.91 -3.62 -1.45
N VAL A 31 7.78 -2.33 -1.80
CA VAL A 31 6.55 -1.60 -1.60
C VAL A 31 5.68 -1.65 -2.85
N ILE A 32 4.43 -2.04 -2.66
CA ILE A 32 3.39 -2.01 -3.69
C ILE A 32 2.40 -0.93 -3.25
N VAL A 33 2.14 0.05 -4.11
CA VAL A 33 1.20 1.12 -3.79
C VAL A 33 -0.07 0.92 -4.60
N ASN A 34 -1.21 1.03 -3.92
CA ASN A 34 -2.52 0.84 -4.53
C ASN A 34 -3.44 2.00 -4.20
N ASP A 35 -4.28 2.36 -5.17
CA ASP A 35 -5.38 3.29 -4.98
C ASP A 35 -6.43 2.99 -6.05
N ASN A 36 -7.70 3.24 -5.74
CA ASN A 36 -8.77 3.12 -6.75
C ASN A 36 -8.63 4.21 -7.81
N LYS A 37 -8.04 5.34 -7.43
CA LYS A 37 -7.79 6.44 -8.38
C LYS A 37 -6.63 6.09 -9.30
N THR A 38 -6.69 6.61 -10.51
CA THR A 38 -5.61 6.45 -11.48
C THR A 38 -4.46 7.39 -11.16
N ARG A 39 -3.31 7.16 -11.82
CA ARG A 39 -2.16 8.06 -11.70
C ARG A 39 -2.55 9.50 -12.06
N GLU A 40 -3.34 9.68 -13.11
CA GLU A 40 -3.77 11.00 -13.55
C GLU A 40 -4.63 11.70 -12.49
N GLU A 41 -5.49 10.97 -11.84
CA GLU A 41 -6.35 11.51 -10.78
C GLU A 41 -5.56 11.87 -9.53
N LEU A 42 -4.52 11.10 -9.19
CA LEU A 42 -3.68 11.36 -8.02
C LEU A 42 -2.68 12.49 -8.27
N GLY A 43 -2.23 12.63 -9.51
CA GLY A 43 -1.37 13.74 -9.93
C GLY A 43 -0.13 13.92 -9.05
N ASP A 44 0.09 15.15 -8.58
CA ASP A 44 1.28 15.51 -7.81
C ASP A 44 1.40 14.83 -6.45
N ALA A 45 0.32 14.23 -5.96
CA ALA A 45 0.36 13.49 -4.69
C ALA A 45 1.40 12.37 -4.73
N LEU A 46 1.68 11.83 -5.91
CA LEU A 46 2.64 10.73 -6.09
C LEU A 46 4.08 11.20 -6.27
N ALA A 47 4.32 12.50 -6.38
CA ALA A 47 5.67 13.03 -6.64
C ALA A 47 6.75 12.48 -5.68
N PRO A 48 6.49 12.36 -4.36
CA PRO A 48 7.50 11.81 -3.45
C PRO A 48 7.89 10.36 -3.74
N LEU A 49 7.09 9.62 -4.50
CA LEU A 49 7.33 8.21 -4.79
C LEU A 49 7.94 7.97 -6.17
N GLU A 50 7.98 8.99 -7.02
CA GLU A 50 8.39 8.82 -8.43
C GLU A 50 9.82 8.30 -8.58
N ALA A 51 10.72 8.67 -7.67
CA ALA A 51 12.12 8.25 -7.73
C ALA A 51 12.38 6.96 -6.93
N LEU A 52 11.36 6.38 -6.33
CA LEU A 52 11.50 5.21 -5.47
C LEU A 52 11.09 3.93 -6.21
N PRO A 53 11.68 2.78 -5.84
CA PRO A 53 11.40 1.52 -6.52
C PRO A 53 10.09 0.89 -6.03
N VAL A 54 8.97 1.57 -6.24
CA VAL A 54 7.66 1.05 -5.85
C VAL A 54 6.98 0.37 -7.04
N GLU A 55 6.17 -0.63 -6.76
CA GLU A 55 5.32 -1.24 -7.76
C GLU A 55 3.96 -0.53 -7.73
N TRP A 56 3.49 -0.09 -8.89
CA TRP A 56 2.28 0.72 -9.01
C TRP A 56 1.07 -0.16 -9.35
N LYS A 57 0.04 -0.10 -8.51
CA LYS A 57 -1.25 -0.78 -8.72
C LYS A 57 -2.36 0.25 -8.58
N LEU A 58 -2.41 1.19 -9.50
CA LEU A 58 -3.35 2.32 -9.48
C LEU A 58 -4.55 2.06 -10.38
N GLY A 59 -5.68 2.68 -10.06
CA GLY A 59 -6.89 2.54 -10.83
C GLY A 59 -7.51 1.15 -10.73
N MET A 60 -7.28 0.46 -9.62
CA MET A 60 -7.83 -0.89 -9.42
C MET A 60 -8.14 -1.11 -7.93
N PRO A 61 -9.04 -2.06 -7.62
CA PRO A 61 -9.38 -2.37 -6.23
C PRO A 61 -8.21 -3.00 -5.47
N ALA A 62 -8.13 -2.69 -4.19
CA ALA A 62 -7.10 -3.25 -3.31
C ALA A 62 -7.11 -4.78 -3.28
N ALA A 63 -8.30 -5.39 -3.38
CA ALA A 63 -8.44 -6.84 -3.36
C ALA A 63 -7.62 -7.53 -4.45
N GLU A 64 -7.46 -6.87 -5.61
CA GLU A 64 -6.69 -7.42 -6.72
C GLU A 64 -5.18 -7.34 -6.50
N SER A 65 -4.74 -6.60 -5.48
CA SER A 65 -3.33 -6.40 -5.18
C SER A 65 -2.84 -7.22 -4.00
N LEU A 66 -3.72 -7.99 -3.35
CA LEU A 66 -3.38 -8.75 -2.15
C LEU A 66 -2.45 -9.94 -2.41
N SER A 67 -2.45 -10.48 -3.62
CA SER A 67 -1.67 -11.67 -3.94
C SER A 67 -0.18 -11.41 -3.71
N GLY A 68 0.43 -12.23 -2.89
CA GLY A 68 1.85 -12.13 -2.58
C GLY A 68 2.22 -11.09 -1.53
N ALA A 69 1.26 -10.27 -1.06
CA ALA A 69 1.53 -9.31 0.00
C ALA A 69 1.78 -10.03 1.32
N GLN A 70 2.81 -9.61 2.03
CA GLN A 70 3.16 -10.17 3.35
C GLN A 70 2.72 -9.27 4.48
N VAL A 71 2.50 -7.99 4.20
CA VAL A 71 1.99 -6.99 5.16
C VAL A 71 1.06 -6.06 4.40
N LEU A 72 -0.03 -5.66 5.03
CA LEU A 72 -0.97 -4.69 4.48
C LEU A 72 -0.96 -3.43 5.35
N VAL A 73 -0.73 -2.28 4.74
CA VAL A 73 -0.81 -0.97 5.40
C VAL A 73 -1.99 -0.22 4.81
N ILE A 74 -2.89 0.24 5.65
CA ILE A 74 -4.08 0.98 5.21
C ILE A 74 -4.07 2.40 5.76
N SER A 75 -4.62 3.33 4.97
CA SER A 75 -4.80 4.71 5.40
C SER A 75 -5.84 4.79 6.51
N PRO A 76 -5.74 5.79 7.42
CA PRO A 76 -6.70 5.92 8.52
C PRO A 76 -8.17 6.04 8.09
N GLY A 77 -8.42 6.52 6.87
CA GLY A 77 -9.78 6.64 6.35
C GLY A 77 -10.39 5.32 5.88
N ILE A 78 -9.62 4.25 5.82
CA ILE A 78 -10.10 2.95 5.38
C ILE A 78 -10.53 2.15 6.62
N PRO A 79 -11.82 1.74 6.70
CA PRO A 79 -12.26 0.97 7.86
C PRO A 79 -11.65 -0.43 7.85
N ASP A 80 -11.32 -0.94 9.03
CA ASP A 80 -10.77 -2.29 9.15
C ASP A 80 -11.83 -3.37 8.88
N THR A 81 -13.08 -2.97 8.68
CA THR A 81 -14.16 -3.85 8.26
C THR A 81 -14.31 -3.92 6.74
N ALA A 82 -13.51 -3.18 5.98
CA ALA A 82 -13.57 -3.22 4.52
C ALA A 82 -13.31 -4.67 4.04
N PRO A 83 -14.00 -5.12 2.99
CA PRO A 83 -13.88 -6.53 2.54
C PRO A 83 -12.45 -6.98 2.28
N PHE A 84 -11.64 -6.15 1.62
CA PHE A 84 -10.25 -6.54 1.33
C PHE A 84 -9.40 -6.65 2.61
N VAL A 85 -9.70 -5.85 3.63
CA VAL A 85 -8.99 -5.91 4.91
C VAL A 85 -9.34 -7.23 5.62
N ARG A 86 -10.63 -7.59 5.62
CA ARG A 86 -11.08 -8.85 6.19
C ARG A 86 -10.47 -10.04 5.45
N GLN A 87 -10.37 -9.94 4.14
CA GLN A 87 -9.74 -10.95 3.30
C GLN A 87 -8.27 -11.13 3.66
N ALA A 88 -7.55 -10.01 3.85
CA ALA A 88 -6.15 -10.05 4.25
C ALA A 88 -5.97 -10.72 5.60
N LYS A 89 -6.81 -10.37 6.57
CA LYS A 89 -6.77 -10.99 7.91
C LYS A 89 -7.03 -12.48 7.84
N ALA A 90 -8.02 -12.89 7.03
CA ALA A 90 -8.35 -14.30 6.86
C ALA A 90 -7.18 -15.08 6.23
N ALA A 91 -6.37 -14.43 5.41
CA ALA A 91 -5.19 -15.02 4.79
C ALA A 91 -3.96 -14.97 5.70
N GLY A 92 -4.09 -14.46 6.91
CA GLY A 92 -2.97 -14.36 7.84
C GLY A 92 -2.02 -13.19 7.57
N ILE A 93 -2.44 -12.21 6.78
CA ILE A 93 -1.61 -11.05 6.46
C ILE A 93 -1.78 -10.01 7.57
N PRO A 94 -0.70 -9.60 8.27
CA PRO A 94 -0.78 -8.53 9.26
C PRO A 94 -1.27 -7.23 8.63
N VAL A 95 -2.17 -6.54 9.34
CA VAL A 95 -2.74 -5.27 8.87
C VAL A 95 -2.34 -4.16 9.82
N LEU A 96 -1.72 -3.11 9.27
CA LEU A 96 -1.29 -1.92 10.01
C LEU A 96 -2.10 -0.72 9.53
N GLY A 97 -2.52 0.10 10.49
CA GLY A 97 -3.33 1.26 10.14
C GLY A 97 -2.75 2.57 10.59
#